data_6406f159a2ff9dcb94a63f53148c06d4
#
_entry.id   6406f159a2ff9dcb94a63f53148c06d4
#
_cell.length_a   1.000
_cell.length_b   1.000
_cell.length_c   1.000
_cell.angle_alpha   90.00
_cell.angle_beta   90.00
_cell.angle_gamma   90.00
#
_symmetry.space_group_name_H-M   'P 1'
#
loop_
_entity.id
_entity.type
_entity.pdbx_description
1 polymer ?
#
loop_
_entity_poly.entity_id
_entity_poly.type
_entity_poly.pdbx_seq_one_letter_code
_entity_poly.pdbx_strand_id
1 'polypeptide(L)'
;MLQKLTLDYILFGGFALEVTALRNGATTYQWLDMANCRIHPDRDQIGYAKNWSSYKADVTWKPMVTKPGQSGIYMFKNPKTRGDYPTPRYISAMTSLDTMSEISAYHNNNAKNGFTPNVVINFNNGEPDEDTKKEMEKQLKEKFTGVNGSKFILSFNDDPEHKTTIEKLDGDNLDEKFETLQKFLQNQIVVAHQLTSGQLIGIKPENQGFSKTEYAEAMEIFEENVVAGYRKEIEYGLTELLGIEIILKDYNHVIEEEDNDDTID
;
A
#
# COMPACT_ATOMS: atom_id res chain seq x y z
N MET A 1 -16.90 0.80 -15.55
CA MET A 1 -16.81 -0.51 -14.89
C MET A 1 -15.40 -1.10 -15.04
N LEU A 2 -14.88 -1.28 -16.24
CA LEU A 2 -13.55 -1.88 -16.48
C LEU A 2 -12.42 -1.23 -15.68
N GLN A 3 -12.34 0.10 -15.63
CA GLN A 3 -11.33 0.81 -14.82
C GLN A 3 -11.33 0.40 -13.34
N LYS A 4 -12.51 0.19 -12.74
CA LYS A 4 -12.62 -0.25 -11.34
C LYS A 4 -12.13 -1.69 -11.17
N LEU A 5 -12.46 -2.57 -12.11
CA LEU A 5 -11.99 -3.95 -12.10
C LEU A 5 -10.46 -4.03 -12.24
N THR A 6 -9.91 -3.22 -13.14
CA THR A 6 -8.45 -3.12 -13.33
C THR A 6 -7.77 -2.60 -12.07
N LEU A 7 -8.33 -1.58 -11.43
CA LEU A 7 -7.80 -1.04 -10.17
C LEU A 7 -7.81 -2.09 -9.06
N ASP A 8 -8.95 -2.77 -8.86
CA ASP A 8 -9.05 -3.85 -7.87
C ASP A 8 -8.07 -4.98 -8.17
N TYR A 9 -7.90 -5.32 -9.45
CA TYR A 9 -6.96 -6.35 -9.86
C TYR A 9 -5.50 -6.00 -9.54
N ILE A 10 -5.12 -4.75 -9.75
CA ILE A 10 -3.78 -4.26 -9.41
C ILE A 10 -3.58 -4.21 -7.88
N LEU A 11 -4.58 -3.73 -7.14
CA LEU A 11 -4.50 -3.54 -5.69
C LEU A 11 -4.58 -4.85 -4.91
N PHE A 12 -5.43 -5.78 -5.34
CA PHE A 12 -5.73 -7.00 -4.58
C PHE A 12 -5.33 -8.29 -5.29
N GLY A 13 -5.00 -8.23 -6.58
CA GLY A 13 -4.74 -9.42 -7.41
C GLY A 13 -6.01 -10.12 -7.87
N GLY A 14 -7.16 -9.48 -7.78
CA GLY A 14 -8.47 -9.98 -8.17
C GLY A 14 -9.53 -8.89 -8.17
N PHE A 15 -10.74 -9.23 -8.63
CA PHE A 15 -11.88 -8.32 -8.64
C PHE A 15 -13.18 -9.07 -8.37
N ALA A 16 -14.22 -8.35 -7.98
CA ALA A 16 -15.54 -8.92 -7.68
C ALA A 16 -16.67 -8.21 -8.42
N LEU A 17 -17.63 -9.00 -8.88
CA LEU A 17 -18.83 -8.54 -9.57
C LEU A 17 -20.06 -9.23 -8.99
N GLU A 18 -21.09 -8.45 -8.72
CA GLU A 18 -22.43 -9.00 -8.53
C GLU A 18 -23.05 -9.29 -9.89
N VAL A 19 -23.53 -10.50 -10.06
CA VAL A 19 -24.15 -11.01 -11.28
C VAL A 19 -25.62 -11.27 -11.01
N THR A 20 -26.52 -10.70 -11.80
CA THR A 20 -27.95 -10.95 -11.69
C THR A 20 -28.51 -11.38 -13.04
N ALA A 21 -28.92 -12.63 -13.14
CA ALA A 21 -29.65 -13.15 -14.29
C ALA A 21 -31.13 -12.73 -14.19
N LEU A 22 -31.61 -12.04 -15.21
CA LEU A 22 -32.97 -11.54 -15.28
C LEU A 22 -33.90 -12.57 -15.97
N ARG A 23 -35.20 -12.48 -15.70
CA ARG A 23 -36.22 -13.41 -16.28
C ARG A 23 -36.34 -13.31 -17.80
N ASN A 24 -35.92 -12.20 -18.40
CA ASN A 24 -35.88 -12.01 -19.86
C ASN A 24 -34.63 -12.61 -20.54
N GLY A 25 -33.78 -13.32 -19.80
CA GLY A 25 -32.54 -13.91 -20.30
C GLY A 25 -31.34 -12.95 -20.31
N ALA A 26 -31.52 -11.66 -19.99
CA ALA A 26 -30.41 -10.73 -19.85
C ALA A 26 -29.69 -10.94 -18.51
N THR A 27 -28.41 -10.61 -18.49
CA THR A 27 -27.60 -10.63 -17.27
C THR A 27 -27.06 -9.24 -16.99
N THR A 28 -27.17 -8.79 -15.75
CA THR A 28 -26.57 -7.52 -15.31
C THR A 28 -25.37 -7.77 -14.41
N TYR A 29 -24.38 -6.88 -14.52
CA TYR A 29 -23.14 -6.95 -13.80
C TYR A 29 -22.93 -5.64 -13.03
N GLN A 30 -22.69 -5.75 -11.74
CA GLN A 30 -22.40 -4.60 -10.88
C GLN A 30 -21.08 -4.82 -10.18
N TRP A 31 -20.19 -3.84 -10.28
CA TRP A 31 -18.93 -3.86 -9.56
C TRP A 31 -19.15 -3.85 -8.04
N LEU A 32 -18.43 -4.72 -7.35
CA LEU A 32 -18.30 -4.74 -5.89
C LEU A 32 -16.85 -4.44 -5.51
N ASP A 33 -16.68 -3.61 -4.51
CA ASP A 33 -15.35 -3.34 -3.94
C ASP A 33 -14.77 -4.62 -3.35
N MET A 34 -13.66 -5.08 -3.91
CA MET A 34 -13.00 -6.33 -3.54
C MET A 34 -12.60 -6.35 -2.06
N ALA A 35 -12.20 -5.19 -1.50
CA ALA A 35 -11.84 -5.06 -0.08
C ALA A 35 -13.02 -5.42 0.85
N ASN A 36 -14.24 -5.29 0.37
CA ASN A 36 -15.47 -5.51 1.11
C ASN A 36 -16.11 -6.89 0.89
N CYS A 37 -15.45 -7.77 0.12
CA CYS A 37 -15.89 -9.13 -0.12
C CYS A 37 -15.24 -10.13 0.84
N ARG A 38 -16.01 -11.12 1.33
CA ARG A 38 -15.51 -12.21 2.17
C ARG A 38 -16.10 -13.54 1.71
N ILE A 39 -15.26 -14.57 1.66
CA ILE A 39 -15.66 -15.93 1.29
C ILE A 39 -16.23 -16.62 2.54
N HIS A 40 -17.40 -17.26 2.39
CA HIS A 40 -17.98 -18.06 3.45
C HIS A 40 -17.07 -19.27 3.79
N PRO A 41 -17.02 -19.74 5.05
CA PRO A 41 -16.21 -20.92 5.42
C PRO A 41 -16.50 -22.16 4.57
N ASP A 42 -17.75 -22.37 4.15
CA ASP A 42 -18.17 -23.49 3.29
C ASP A 42 -17.77 -23.29 1.80
N ARG A 43 -17.22 -22.10 1.45
CA ARG A 43 -16.73 -21.75 0.10
C ARG A 43 -17.76 -21.80 -1.03
N ASP A 44 -19.03 -21.70 -0.69
CA ASP A 44 -20.15 -21.71 -1.62
C ASP A 44 -20.80 -20.33 -1.81
N GLN A 45 -20.52 -19.40 -0.91
CA GLN A 45 -21.07 -18.05 -0.90
C GLN A 45 -19.98 -16.99 -0.71
N ILE A 46 -20.28 -15.78 -1.20
CA ILE A 46 -19.49 -14.59 -0.95
C ILE A 46 -20.39 -13.57 -0.25
N GLY A 47 -19.90 -13.05 0.87
CA GLY A 47 -20.51 -11.97 1.61
C GLY A 47 -19.96 -10.62 1.20
N TYR A 48 -20.83 -9.64 1.08
CA TYR A 48 -20.48 -8.25 0.87
C TYR A 48 -21.04 -7.38 2.00
N ALA A 49 -20.19 -6.53 2.59
CA ALA A 49 -20.61 -5.54 3.56
C ALA A 49 -19.73 -4.30 3.44
N LYS A 50 -20.33 -3.10 3.45
CA LYS A 50 -19.58 -1.83 3.38
C LYS A 50 -18.63 -1.63 4.57
N ASN A 51 -18.93 -2.22 5.70
CA ASN A 51 -18.12 -2.12 6.90
C ASN A 51 -18.19 -3.43 7.71
N TRP A 52 -17.09 -4.15 7.76
CA TRP A 52 -16.94 -5.39 8.52
C TRP A 52 -16.55 -5.17 9.99
N SER A 53 -16.17 -3.95 10.37
CA SER A 53 -15.74 -3.62 11.74
C SER A 53 -16.92 -3.45 12.70
N SER A 54 -18.14 -3.35 12.18
CA SER A 54 -19.35 -3.22 13.01
C SER A 54 -19.83 -4.57 13.50
N TYR A 55 -20.14 -4.69 14.80
CA TYR A 55 -20.78 -5.88 15.39
C TYR A 55 -22.13 -6.24 14.72
N LYS A 56 -22.78 -5.27 14.08
CA LYS A 56 -24.02 -5.42 13.30
C LYS A 56 -23.75 -5.11 11.81
N ALA A 57 -22.69 -5.69 11.25
CA ALA A 57 -22.45 -5.55 9.81
C ALA A 57 -23.65 -6.11 9.05
N ASP A 58 -24.25 -5.27 8.19
CA ASP A 58 -25.30 -5.72 7.27
C ASP A 58 -24.62 -6.47 6.11
N VAL A 59 -24.46 -7.77 6.30
CA VAL A 59 -23.78 -8.65 5.36
C VAL A 59 -24.79 -9.29 4.44
N THR A 60 -24.64 -9.04 3.15
CA THR A 60 -25.40 -9.74 2.12
C THR A 60 -24.61 -10.93 1.61
N TRP A 61 -25.04 -12.15 1.96
CA TRP A 61 -24.46 -13.39 1.45
C TRP A 61 -25.16 -13.81 0.16
N LYS A 62 -24.38 -14.10 -0.88
CA LYS A 62 -24.88 -14.57 -2.20
C LYS A 62 -24.07 -15.78 -2.67
N PRO A 63 -24.67 -16.67 -3.46
CA PRO A 63 -23.97 -17.80 -4.04
C PRO A 63 -22.73 -17.35 -4.82
N MET A 64 -21.66 -18.15 -4.75
CA MET A 64 -20.48 -17.93 -5.57
C MET A 64 -20.80 -18.33 -7.03
N VAL A 65 -20.59 -17.38 -7.94
CA VAL A 65 -20.76 -17.63 -9.39
C VAL A 65 -19.52 -18.35 -9.92
N THR A 66 -19.73 -19.52 -10.50
CA THR A 66 -18.67 -20.38 -11.08
C THR A 66 -18.87 -20.67 -12.56
N LYS A 67 -20.03 -20.27 -13.12
CA LYS A 67 -20.40 -20.51 -14.53
C LYS A 67 -21.21 -19.32 -15.06
N PRO A 68 -21.15 -19.05 -16.36
CA PRO A 68 -21.99 -18.06 -17.02
C PRO A 68 -23.48 -18.28 -16.75
N GLY A 69 -24.26 -17.20 -16.64
CA GLY A 69 -25.71 -17.23 -16.43
C GLY A 69 -26.20 -17.53 -15.01
N GLN A 70 -25.30 -17.76 -14.06
CA GLN A 70 -25.67 -17.87 -12.65
C GLN A 70 -25.86 -16.48 -12.03
N SER A 71 -26.73 -16.37 -11.02
CA SER A 71 -26.87 -15.17 -10.16
C SER A 71 -26.10 -15.36 -8.87
N GLY A 72 -25.39 -14.29 -8.44
CA GLY A 72 -24.60 -14.35 -7.22
C GLY A 72 -23.45 -13.35 -7.25
N ILE A 73 -22.34 -13.67 -6.60
CA ILE A 73 -21.12 -12.89 -6.66
C ILE A 73 -20.02 -13.71 -7.35
N TYR A 74 -19.48 -13.16 -8.42
CA TYR A 74 -18.27 -13.66 -9.07
C TYR A 74 -17.06 -12.99 -8.45
N MET A 75 -16.09 -13.79 -8.03
CA MET A 75 -14.79 -13.31 -7.53
C MET A 75 -13.68 -13.94 -8.36
N PHE A 76 -13.05 -13.11 -9.18
CA PHE A 76 -11.87 -13.50 -9.92
C PHE A 76 -10.62 -13.32 -9.06
N LYS A 77 -9.73 -14.28 -9.09
CA LYS A 77 -8.39 -14.17 -8.51
C LYS A 77 -7.34 -14.56 -9.52
N ASN A 78 -6.17 -13.96 -9.42
CA ASN A 78 -5.02 -14.35 -10.25
C ASN A 78 -4.79 -15.86 -10.16
N PRO A 79 -4.73 -16.60 -11.29
CA PRO A 79 -4.53 -18.04 -11.31
C PRO A 79 -3.26 -18.54 -10.60
N LYS A 80 -2.26 -17.68 -10.45
CA LYS A 80 -1.00 -17.98 -9.74
C LYS A 80 -1.13 -17.91 -8.22
N THR A 81 -2.25 -17.38 -7.71
CA THR A 81 -2.49 -17.24 -6.26
C THR A 81 -2.83 -18.58 -5.64
N ARG A 82 -2.09 -18.92 -4.58
CA ARG A 82 -2.40 -20.07 -3.72
C ARG A 82 -3.31 -19.60 -2.58
N GLY A 83 -4.40 -20.25 -2.31
CA GLY A 83 -5.34 -19.86 -1.25
C GLY A 83 -6.66 -19.35 -1.79
N ASP A 84 -7.56 -18.98 -0.89
CA ASP A 84 -8.95 -18.64 -1.24
C ASP A 84 -9.06 -17.19 -1.73
N TYR A 85 -8.29 -16.27 -1.15
CA TYR A 85 -8.28 -14.87 -1.53
C TYR A 85 -7.22 -14.54 -2.57
N PRO A 86 -7.48 -13.57 -3.45
CA PRO A 86 -6.48 -13.06 -4.36
C PRO A 86 -5.33 -12.39 -3.59
N THR A 87 -4.15 -12.37 -4.20
CA THR A 87 -2.94 -11.80 -3.62
C THR A 87 -2.30 -10.86 -4.64
N PRO A 88 -2.04 -9.60 -4.29
CA PRO A 88 -1.42 -8.65 -5.21
C PRO A 88 0.02 -9.08 -5.54
N ARG A 89 0.50 -8.71 -6.72
CA ARG A 89 1.86 -9.06 -7.16
C ARG A 89 2.94 -8.39 -6.31
N TYR A 90 2.66 -7.18 -5.78
CA TYR A 90 3.58 -6.44 -4.92
C TYR A 90 3.63 -6.92 -3.45
N ILE A 91 3.00 -8.04 -3.12
CA ILE A 91 2.95 -8.58 -1.75
C ILE A 91 4.36 -8.75 -1.14
N SER A 92 5.36 -9.04 -1.96
CA SER A 92 6.77 -9.15 -1.53
C SER A 92 7.35 -7.84 -0.99
N ALA A 93 6.79 -6.69 -1.36
CA ALA A 93 7.24 -5.38 -0.90
C ALA A 93 6.50 -4.87 0.35
N MET A 94 5.57 -5.63 0.92
CA MET A 94 4.76 -5.15 2.07
C MET A 94 5.63 -4.73 3.25
N THR A 95 6.65 -5.51 3.59
CA THR A 95 7.60 -5.15 4.66
C THR A 95 8.37 -3.87 4.32
N SER A 96 8.75 -3.67 3.05
CA SER A 96 9.46 -2.46 2.61
C SER A 96 8.56 -1.22 2.67
N LEU A 97 7.29 -1.36 2.29
CA LEU A 97 6.28 -0.30 2.40
C LEU A 97 6.03 0.09 3.87
N ASP A 98 5.90 -0.89 4.74
CA ASP A 98 5.70 -0.71 6.17
C ASP A 98 6.90 0.02 6.80
N THR A 99 8.12 -0.46 6.53
CA THR A 99 9.35 0.17 6.98
C THR A 99 9.48 1.61 6.48
N MET A 100 9.14 1.89 5.22
CA MET A 100 9.17 3.25 4.67
C MET A 100 8.15 4.16 5.35
N SER A 101 6.98 3.64 5.69
CA SER A 101 5.95 4.35 6.46
C SER A 101 6.46 4.72 7.86
N GLU A 102 7.10 3.79 8.57
CA GLU A 102 7.69 4.02 9.89
C GLU A 102 8.82 5.05 9.85
N ILE A 103 9.71 4.99 8.84
CA ILE A 103 10.75 6.00 8.64
C ILE A 103 10.12 7.38 8.43
N SER A 104 9.07 7.47 7.61
CA SER A 104 8.36 8.72 7.35
C SER A 104 7.68 9.26 8.62
N ALA A 105 7.08 8.38 9.43
CA ALA A 105 6.50 8.73 10.72
C ALA A 105 7.58 9.23 11.71
N TYR A 106 8.74 8.58 11.75
CA TYR A 106 9.88 9.00 12.56
C TYR A 106 10.35 10.42 12.18
N HIS A 107 10.59 10.69 10.89
CA HIS A 107 10.99 12.01 10.44
C HIS A 107 9.93 13.09 10.69
N ASN A 108 8.65 12.76 10.50
CA ASN A 108 7.55 13.66 10.80
C ASN A 108 7.47 14.00 12.29
N ASN A 109 7.67 13.02 13.16
CA ASN A 109 7.71 13.23 14.61
C ASN A 109 8.92 14.08 15.02
N ASN A 110 10.10 13.82 14.45
CA ASN A 110 11.29 14.63 14.70
C ASN A 110 11.11 16.07 14.23
N ALA A 111 10.53 16.28 13.04
CA ALA A 111 10.24 17.62 12.53
C ALA A 111 9.25 18.39 13.42
N LYS A 112 8.21 17.72 13.91
CA LYS A 112 7.22 18.34 14.82
C LYS A 112 7.81 18.67 16.19
N ASN A 113 8.74 17.86 16.68
CA ASN A 113 9.36 18.02 18.00
C ASN A 113 10.67 18.83 17.97
N GLY A 114 11.01 19.44 16.81
CA GLY A 114 12.17 20.30 16.66
C GLY A 114 13.50 19.55 16.63
N PHE A 115 13.54 18.32 16.08
CA PHE A 115 14.74 17.47 15.99
C PHE A 115 15.43 17.29 17.35
N THR A 116 14.66 17.21 18.43
CA THR A 116 15.22 17.05 19.77
C THR A 116 15.88 15.68 19.88
N PRO A 117 17.21 15.63 20.07
CA PRO A 117 17.91 14.38 20.33
C PRO A 117 17.44 13.76 21.64
N ASN A 118 17.64 12.46 21.81
CA ASN A 118 17.50 11.83 23.12
C ASN A 118 18.41 12.57 24.11
N VAL A 119 17.85 13.02 25.21
CA VAL A 119 18.55 13.82 26.19
C VAL A 119 18.66 13.03 27.49
N VAL A 120 19.83 12.95 28.03
CA VAL A 120 20.05 12.47 29.42
C VAL A 120 20.10 13.68 30.33
N ILE A 121 19.23 13.72 31.30
CA ILE A 121 19.23 14.75 32.35
C ILE A 121 19.73 14.08 33.64
N ASN A 122 20.94 14.44 34.06
CA ASN A 122 21.54 13.97 35.26
C ASN A 122 21.26 14.95 36.40
N PHE A 123 20.51 14.53 37.42
CA PHE A 123 20.30 15.29 38.63
C PHE A 123 21.34 14.84 39.69
N ASN A 124 22.20 15.78 40.09
CA ASN A 124 23.29 15.48 41.04
C ASN A 124 22.99 15.98 42.48
N ASN A 125 21.71 16.14 42.82
CA ASN A 125 21.25 16.67 44.11
C ASN A 125 20.78 15.57 45.06
N GLY A 126 21.28 14.36 44.92
CA GLY A 126 20.84 13.20 45.69
C GLY A 126 19.72 12.41 45.04
N GLU A 127 19.49 11.21 45.55
CA GLU A 127 18.44 10.32 45.05
C GLU A 127 17.11 10.64 45.76
N PRO A 128 16.11 11.22 45.07
CA PRO A 128 14.81 11.48 45.70
C PRO A 128 14.05 10.16 45.93
N ASP A 129 13.03 10.21 46.79
CA ASP A 129 12.12 9.09 46.99
C ASP A 129 11.35 8.74 45.74
N GLU A 130 10.80 7.53 45.68
CA GLU A 130 10.10 6.98 44.50
C GLU A 130 8.90 7.82 44.08
N ASP A 131 8.20 8.48 45.00
CA ASP A 131 7.03 9.31 44.69
C ASP A 131 7.47 10.63 44.07
N THR A 132 8.53 11.24 44.58
CA THR A 132 9.14 12.45 44.01
C THR A 132 9.73 12.17 42.62
N LYS A 133 10.40 11.01 42.41
CA LYS A 133 10.87 10.60 41.08
C LYS A 133 9.74 10.55 40.07
N LYS A 134 8.62 9.89 40.41
CA LYS A 134 7.44 9.79 39.54
C LYS A 134 6.82 11.17 39.23
N GLU A 135 6.78 12.04 40.22
CA GLU A 135 6.23 13.39 40.02
C GLU A 135 7.14 14.25 39.14
N MET A 136 8.45 14.18 39.30
CA MET A 136 9.44 14.84 38.43
C MET A 136 9.37 14.30 37.00
N GLU A 137 9.26 13.00 36.82
CA GLU A 137 9.08 12.38 35.50
C GLU A 137 7.79 12.84 34.82
N LYS A 138 6.70 12.92 35.60
CA LYS A 138 5.41 13.39 35.09
C LYS A 138 5.48 14.86 34.69
N GLN A 139 6.04 15.75 35.51
CA GLN A 139 6.18 17.17 35.21
C GLN A 139 7.09 17.43 34.01
N LEU A 140 8.17 16.67 33.87
CA LEU A 140 9.04 16.75 32.70
C LEU A 140 8.34 16.25 31.44
N LYS A 141 7.60 15.14 31.51
CA LYS A 141 6.75 14.69 30.42
C LYS A 141 5.73 15.75 30.02
N GLU A 142 5.00 16.32 30.93
CA GLU A 142 3.99 17.35 30.67
C GLU A 142 4.60 18.63 30.06
N LYS A 143 5.81 19.00 30.47
CA LYS A 143 6.45 20.26 30.08
C LYS A 143 7.26 20.17 28.79
N PHE A 144 7.84 19.02 28.50
CA PHE A 144 8.76 18.81 27.38
C PHE A 144 8.27 17.83 26.33
N THR A 145 7.16 17.11 26.59
CA THR A 145 6.63 16.14 25.64
C THR A 145 5.20 16.51 25.29
N GLY A 146 4.98 16.98 24.08
CA GLY A 146 3.65 16.99 23.47
C GLY A 146 3.20 15.56 23.15
N VAL A 147 2.08 15.38 22.45
CA VAL A 147 1.48 14.08 22.09
C VAL A 147 2.47 13.08 21.44
N ASN A 148 3.62 13.56 20.95
CA ASN A 148 4.70 12.78 20.31
C ASN A 148 6.08 13.07 20.93
N GLY A 149 6.17 13.17 22.23
CA GLY A 149 7.28 13.76 22.94
C GLY A 149 8.66 13.09 22.82
N SER A 150 9.67 13.93 23.02
CA SER A 150 11.08 13.54 23.07
C SER A 150 11.32 12.52 24.19
N LYS A 151 12.09 11.48 23.87
CA LYS A 151 12.55 10.52 24.88
C LYS A 151 13.68 11.15 25.67
N PHE A 152 13.56 11.19 26.99
CA PHE A 152 14.62 11.58 27.89
C PHE A 152 14.88 10.46 28.91
N ILE A 153 16.11 10.41 29.39
CA ILE A 153 16.54 9.50 30.45
C ILE A 153 16.84 10.38 31.65
N LEU A 154 16.22 10.06 32.79
CA LEU A 154 16.53 10.68 34.08
C LEU A 154 17.57 9.85 34.78
N SER A 155 18.65 10.49 35.22
CA SER A 155 19.67 9.90 36.07
C SER A 155 19.77 10.71 37.35
N PHE A 156 19.81 10.05 38.48
CA PHE A 156 19.96 10.67 39.81
C PHE A 156 21.27 10.21 40.42
N ASN A 157 22.13 11.17 40.77
CA ASN A 157 23.42 10.89 41.35
C ASN A 157 23.55 11.62 42.70
N ASP A 158 24.31 11.04 43.62
CA ASP A 158 24.54 11.57 44.93
C ASP A 158 25.88 12.34 45.01
N ASP A 159 26.04 13.33 44.11
CA ASP A 159 27.24 14.15 44.07
C ASP A 159 26.89 15.64 44.18
N PRO A 160 26.96 16.18 45.43
CA PRO A 160 26.54 17.56 45.70
C PRO A 160 27.49 18.62 45.11
N GLU A 161 28.68 18.27 44.65
CA GLU A 161 29.63 19.24 44.08
C GLU A 161 29.38 19.47 42.58
N HIS A 162 28.62 18.61 41.92
CA HIS A 162 28.33 18.71 40.47
C HIS A 162 26.92 19.24 40.20
N LYS A 163 26.83 20.19 39.29
CA LYS A 163 25.55 20.73 38.85
C LYS A 163 24.83 19.70 37.95
N THR A 164 23.49 19.78 37.91
CA THR A 164 22.68 19.06 36.92
C THR A 164 23.25 19.23 35.54
N THR A 165 23.57 18.13 34.86
CA THR A 165 24.07 18.14 33.50
C THR A 165 23.03 17.63 32.54
N ILE A 166 22.99 18.20 31.35
CA ILE A 166 22.13 17.77 30.24
C ILE A 166 23.05 17.34 29.11
N GLU A 167 23.08 16.05 28.85
CA GLU A 167 23.87 15.47 27.77
C GLU A 167 22.96 15.09 26.62
N LYS A 168 23.31 15.55 25.42
CA LYS A 168 22.66 15.10 24.21
C LYS A 168 23.31 13.78 23.78
N LEU A 169 22.49 12.76 23.61
CA LEU A 169 22.93 11.54 22.94
C LEU A 169 22.94 11.82 21.44
N ASP A 170 24.08 12.19 20.90
CA ASP A 170 24.26 12.32 19.46
C ASP A 170 24.08 10.94 18.82
N GLY A 171 23.01 10.80 18.04
CA GLY A 171 22.84 9.65 17.19
C GLY A 171 23.85 9.70 16.04
N ASP A 172 24.85 8.84 16.02
CA ASP A 172 25.78 8.67 14.92
C ASP A 172 25.05 8.62 13.58
N ASN A 173 25.29 9.60 12.69
CA ASN A 173 24.94 9.63 11.25
C ASN A 173 23.64 8.89 10.87
N LEU A 174 22.60 9.00 11.71
CA LEU A 174 21.32 8.33 11.47
C LEU A 174 20.69 8.80 10.15
N ASP A 175 20.90 10.06 9.79
CA ASP A 175 20.32 10.64 8.57
C ASP A 175 20.91 9.98 7.32
N GLU A 176 22.24 9.76 7.24
CA GLU A 176 22.86 9.05 6.12
C GLU A 176 22.43 7.58 6.04
N LYS A 177 22.30 6.93 7.20
CA LYS A 177 21.80 5.56 7.27
C LYS A 177 20.36 5.46 6.79
N PHE A 178 19.51 6.42 7.18
CA PHE A 178 18.13 6.47 6.71
C PHE A 178 18.04 6.79 5.22
N GLU A 179 18.83 7.67 4.67
CA GLU A 179 18.87 7.97 3.24
C GLU A 179 19.22 6.72 2.43
N THR A 180 20.27 6.01 2.82
CA THR A 180 20.68 4.75 2.17
C THR A 180 19.58 3.70 2.26
N LEU A 181 18.97 3.55 3.44
CA LEU A 181 17.87 2.61 3.63
C LEU A 181 16.64 2.98 2.78
N GLN A 182 16.26 4.25 2.70
CA GLN A 182 15.15 4.72 1.88
C GLN A 182 15.37 4.40 0.40
N LYS A 183 16.58 4.65 -0.14
CA LYS A 183 16.93 4.28 -1.53
C LYS A 183 16.80 2.78 -1.76
N PHE A 184 17.28 1.97 -0.83
CA PHE A 184 17.14 0.52 -0.91
C PHE A 184 15.66 0.08 -0.91
N LEU A 185 14.85 0.59 0.02
CA LEU A 185 13.42 0.29 0.11
C LEU A 185 12.67 0.73 -1.15
N GLN A 186 12.99 1.92 -1.67
CA GLN A 186 12.41 2.44 -2.91
C GLN A 186 12.66 1.48 -4.08
N ASN A 187 13.88 1.00 -4.23
CA ASN A 187 14.23 0.01 -5.26
C ASN A 187 13.48 -1.31 -5.07
N GLN A 188 13.32 -1.79 -3.83
CA GLN A 188 12.54 -2.99 -3.55
C GLN A 188 11.08 -2.85 -3.97
N ILE A 189 10.47 -1.68 -3.74
CA ILE A 189 9.10 -1.37 -4.13
C ILE A 189 8.98 -1.31 -5.67
N VAL A 190 9.90 -0.63 -6.34
CA VAL A 190 9.94 -0.56 -7.81
C VAL A 190 10.01 -1.95 -8.44
N VAL A 191 10.91 -2.81 -7.93
CA VAL A 191 11.06 -4.20 -8.40
C VAL A 191 9.79 -5.03 -8.11
N ALA A 192 9.18 -4.87 -6.95
CA ALA A 192 7.97 -5.61 -6.59
C ALA A 192 6.76 -5.24 -7.48
N HIS A 193 6.69 -3.99 -7.93
CA HIS A 193 5.71 -3.53 -8.94
C HIS A 193 6.11 -3.88 -10.37
N GLN A 194 7.23 -4.58 -10.55
CA GLN A 194 7.75 -5.00 -11.86
C GLN A 194 8.00 -3.81 -12.83
N LEU A 195 8.24 -2.61 -12.29
CA LEU A 195 8.59 -1.47 -13.12
C LEU A 195 9.98 -1.69 -13.75
N THR A 196 10.07 -1.52 -15.04
CA THR A 196 11.30 -1.70 -15.82
C THR A 196 12.32 -0.58 -15.58
N SER A 197 11.83 0.60 -15.18
CA SER A 197 12.67 1.74 -14.79
C SER A 197 11.94 2.63 -13.79
N GLY A 198 12.68 3.18 -12.83
CA GLY A 198 12.17 4.23 -11.93
C GLY A 198 11.77 5.52 -12.65
N GLN A 199 12.32 5.76 -13.86
CA GLN A 199 11.95 6.92 -14.68
C GLN A 199 10.47 6.93 -15.07
N LEU A 200 9.81 5.77 -15.19
CA LEU A 200 8.39 5.66 -15.50
C LEU A 200 7.49 6.32 -14.44
N ILE A 201 7.96 6.42 -13.21
CA ILE A 201 7.27 7.05 -12.08
C ILE A 201 7.99 8.32 -11.57
N GLY A 202 8.89 8.89 -12.38
CA GLY A 202 9.58 10.15 -12.07
C GLY A 202 10.81 10.03 -11.17
N ILE A 203 11.29 8.83 -10.86
CA ILE A 203 12.53 8.64 -10.11
C ILE A 203 13.71 8.82 -11.05
N LYS A 204 14.56 9.81 -10.77
CA LYS A 204 15.77 10.08 -11.55
C LYS A 204 16.92 9.19 -11.10
N PRO A 205 17.70 8.61 -12.03
CA PRO A 205 19.00 8.03 -11.71
C PRO A 205 19.94 9.12 -11.13
N GLU A 206 20.82 8.72 -10.23
CA GLU A 206 21.85 9.62 -9.72
C GLU A 206 22.77 10.09 -10.87
N ASN A 207 23.02 11.40 -10.91
CA ASN A 207 23.89 12.06 -11.90
C ASN A 207 23.44 11.99 -13.38
N GLN A 208 22.19 11.60 -13.66
CA GLN A 208 21.62 11.58 -15.01
C GLN A 208 20.34 12.43 -15.08
N GLY A 209 20.09 13.00 -16.26
CA GLY A 209 18.82 13.62 -16.59
C GLY A 209 17.79 12.59 -17.05
N PHE A 210 16.53 13.00 -17.24
CA PHE A 210 15.57 12.17 -17.94
C PHE A 210 15.97 12.06 -19.42
N SER A 211 16.16 10.82 -19.88
CA SER A 211 16.35 10.51 -21.30
C SER A 211 15.00 10.12 -21.90
N LYS A 212 14.58 10.83 -22.96
CA LYS A 212 13.35 10.52 -23.70
C LYS A 212 13.42 9.13 -24.34
N THR A 213 14.59 8.74 -24.86
CA THR A 213 14.80 7.44 -25.48
C THR A 213 14.72 6.31 -24.47
N GLU A 214 15.46 6.43 -23.35
CA GLU A 214 15.41 5.44 -22.26
C GLU A 214 14.00 5.30 -21.66
N TYR A 215 13.25 6.41 -21.55
CA TYR A 215 11.86 6.37 -21.11
C TYR A 215 10.98 5.59 -22.08
N ALA A 216 11.11 5.84 -23.39
CA ALA A 216 10.34 5.16 -24.40
C ALA A 216 10.65 3.66 -24.44
N GLU A 217 11.93 3.28 -24.41
CA GLU A 217 12.37 1.88 -24.35
C GLU A 217 11.87 1.18 -23.07
N ALA A 218 11.98 1.85 -21.93
CA ALA A 218 11.49 1.31 -20.65
C ALA A 218 9.98 1.12 -20.64
N MET A 219 9.22 2.04 -21.28
CA MET A 219 7.77 1.96 -21.42
C MET A 219 7.35 0.80 -22.32
N GLU A 220 8.01 0.64 -23.48
CA GLU A 220 7.78 -0.47 -24.39
C GLU A 220 7.98 -1.83 -23.71
N ILE A 221 9.12 -2.01 -23.03
CA ILE A 221 9.42 -3.22 -22.27
C ILE A 221 8.39 -3.45 -21.14
N PHE A 222 7.95 -2.38 -20.48
CA PHE A 222 6.94 -2.46 -19.43
C PHE A 222 5.58 -2.91 -19.97
N GLU A 223 5.15 -2.34 -21.10
CA GLU A 223 3.91 -2.72 -21.77
C GLU A 223 3.92 -4.18 -22.21
N GLU A 224 4.98 -4.62 -22.90
CA GLU A 224 5.08 -5.99 -23.39
C GLU A 224 5.17 -7.05 -22.28
N ASN A 225 5.97 -6.80 -21.26
CA ASN A 225 6.25 -7.83 -20.25
C ASN A 225 5.33 -7.78 -19.03
N VAL A 226 4.79 -6.60 -18.69
CA VAL A 226 4.00 -6.42 -17.47
C VAL A 226 2.53 -6.14 -17.80
N VAL A 227 2.25 -5.08 -18.56
CA VAL A 227 0.87 -4.65 -18.88
C VAL A 227 0.14 -5.71 -19.69
N ALA A 228 0.78 -6.28 -20.71
CA ALA A 228 0.22 -7.37 -21.50
C ALA A 228 -0.15 -8.60 -20.65
N GLY A 229 0.65 -8.90 -19.63
CA GLY A 229 0.36 -9.95 -18.67
C GLY A 229 -0.89 -9.67 -17.84
N TYR A 230 -1.03 -8.46 -17.29
CA TYR A 230 -2.22 -8.02 -16.55
C TYR A 230 -3.47 -8.06 -17.43
N ARG A 231 -3.35 -7.57 -18.68
CA ARG A 231 -4.44 -7.55 -19.64
C ARG A 231 -4.98 -8.96 -19.89
N LYS A 232 -4.11 -9.91 -20.22
CA LYS A 232 -4.47 -11.31 -20.46
C LYS A 232 -5.15 -11.98 -19.25
N GLU A 233 -4.70 -11.68 -18.04
CA GLU A 233 -5.31 -12.24 -16.84
C GLU A 233 -6.71 -11.66 -16.59
N ILE A 234 -6.95 -10.37 -16.87
CA ILE A 234 -8.28 -9.75 -16.79
C ILE A 234 -9.20 -10.28 -17.90
N GLU A 235 -8.69 -10.39 -19.13
CA GLU A 235 -9.40 -11.03 -20.26
C GLU A 235 -9.87 -12.43 -19.90
N TYR A 236 -8.98 -13.23 -19.34
CA TYR A 236 -9.31 -14.57 -18.89
C TYR A 236 -10.46 -14.59 -17.88
N GLY A 237 -10.40 -13.74 -16.83
CA GLY A 237 -11.45 -13.66 -15.83
C GLY A 237 -12.80 -13.19 -16.38
N LEU A 238 -12.78 -12.24 -17.31
CA LEU A 238 -14.00 -11.76 -17.96
C LEU A 238 -14.56 -12.80 -18.95
N THR A 239 -13.71 -13.49 -19.70
CA THR A 239 -14.08 -14.58 -20.60
C THR A 239 -14.74 -15.73 -19.84
N GLU A 240 -14.18 -16.11 -18.68
CA GLU A 240 -14.76 -17.14 -17.80
C GLU A 240 -16.16 -16.76 -17.30
N LEU A 241 -16.31 -15.48 -16.87
CA LEU A 241 -17.58 -14.96 -16.38
C LEU A 241 -18.66 -14.87 -17.46
N LEU A 242 -18.30 -14.34 -18.62
CA LEU A 242 -19.25 -14.02 -19.69
C LEU A 242 -19.53 -15.20 -20.60
N GLY A 243 -18.65 -16.20 -20.66
CA GLY A 243 -18.73 -17.34 -21.58
C GLY A 243 -18.49 -16.98 -23.04
N ILE A 244 -17.94 -15.80 -23.31
CA ILE A 244 -17.53 -15.33 -24.63
C ILE A 244 -16.09 -14.82 -24.55
N GLU A 245 -15.34 -14.94 -25.64
CA GLU A 245 -13.97 -14.43 -25.68
C GLU A 245 -13.96 -12.91 -25.57
N ILE A 246 -13.15 -12.40 -24.63
CA ILE A 246 -12.94 -10.97 -24.41
C ILE A 246 -11.49 -10.65 -24.77
N ILE A 247 -11.33 -9.66 -25.63
CA ILE A 247 -10.02 -9.14 -26.05
C ILE A 247 -10.00 -7.64 -25.70
N LEU A 248 -9.04 -7.25 -24.88
CA LEU A 248 -8.78 -5.86 -24.51
C LEU A 248 -7.72 -5.31 -25.45
N LYS A 249 -8.10 -4.36 -26.30
CA LYS A 249 -7.15 -3.68 -27.20
C LYS A 249 -6.13 -2.87 -26.42
N ASP A 250 -4.90 -2.77 -26.91
CA ASP A 250 -3.92 -1.88 -26.35
C ASP A 250 -4.16 -0.42 -26.77
N TYR A 251 -3.51 0.49 -26.06
CA TYR A 251 -3.73 1.92 -26.26
C TYR A 251 -3.27 2.40 -27.65
N ASN A 252 -2.17 1.86 -28.14
CA ASN A 252 -1.61 2.25 -29.43
C ASN A 252 -2.53 1.83 -30.61
N HIS A 253 -3.21 0.69 -30.48
CA HIS A 253 -4.13 0.22 -31.49
C HIS A 253 -5.39 1.11 -31.62
N VAL A 254 -5.82 1.72 -30.52
CA VAL A 254 -6.96 2.66 -30.53
C VAL A 254 -6.62 3.95 -31.25
N ILE A 255 -5.39 4.46 -31.10
CA ILE A 255 -4.93 5.68 -31.78
C ILE A 255 -4.84 5.45 -33.29
N GLU A 256 -4.35 4.28 -33.75
CA GLU A 256 -4.26 3.96 -35.18
C GLU A 256 -5.65 3.82 -35.85
N GLU A 257 -6.67 3.36 -35.13
CA GLU A 257 -8.05 3.28 -35.62
C GLU A 257 -8.71 4.67 -35.72
N GLU A 258 -8.44 5.61 -34.79
CA GLU A 258 -8.95 6.99 -34.87
C GLU A 258 -8.32 7.79 -36.02
N ASP A 259 -7.02 7.62 -36.30
CA ASP A 259 -6.32 8.28 -37.40
C ASP A 259 -6.77 7.77 -38.79
N ASN A 260 -7.32 6.56 -38.88
CA ASN A 260 -7.81 6.00 -40.14
C ASN A 260 -9.28 6.35 -40.47
N ASP A 261 -10.07 6.81 -39.47
CA ASP A 261 -11.49 7.18 -39.71
C ASP A 261 -11.66 8.64 -40.18
N ASP A 262 -10.61 9.48 -40.01
CA ASP A 262 -10.62 10.88 -40.50
C ASP A 262 -10.29 11.04 -41.99
N THR A 263 -10.21 9.96 -42.77
CA THR A 263 -9.93 9.99 -44.21
C THR A 263 -11.10 9.46 -45.07
N ILE A 264 -12.35 9.82 -44.76
CA ILE A 264 -13.48 9.62 -45.66
C ILE A 264 -14.14 10.99 -45.90
N ASP A 265 -13.81 11.58 -47.04
CA ASP A 265 -14.53 12.69 -47.70
C ASP A 265 -16.02 12.36 -48.03
#